data_3369ebda0bcebc42467bb4714f5b5387
#
_entry.id   3369ebda0bcebc42467bb4714f5b5387
#
_cell.length_a   1.000
_cell.length_b   1.000
_cell.length_c   1.000
_cell.angle_alpha   90.00
_cell.angle_beta   90.00
_cell.angle_gamma   90.00
#
_symmetry.space_group_name_H-M   'P 1'
#
loop_
_entity.id
_entity.type
_entity.pdbx_description
1 polymer ?
#
loop_
_entity_poly.entity_id
_entity_poly.type
_entity_poly.pdbx_seq_one_letter_code
_entity_poly.pdbx_strand_id
1 'polypeptide(L)'
;TAVDTAPPQTSVPVYLMMPLDTVNSETGELGEEIPGLLQGAADVGAEGIMVDVWWGLCEPEPNAYNFTGYLDLMQRCKTLDLKVQAGMSFHACGGNVGASVNVPLPQWVVSLEESVPELFYRDQRGDCSSEYVSLSCDTLSVFPKGRGSKSKEKNGKRTAIDMYRDFMTAFRDACK
;
A
#
# COMPACT_ATOMS: atom_id res chain seq x y z
N THR A 1 22.57 -4.06 -51.84
CA THR A 1 22.66 -4.83 -50.61
C THR A 1 21.67 -4.22 -49.62
N ALA A 2 20.46 -4.85 -49.46
CA ALA A 2 19.49 -4.47 -48.48
C ALA A 2 20.08 -4.80 -47.06
N VAL A 3 20.19 -3.79 -46.19
CA VAL A 3 20.49 -4.00 -44.79
C VAL A 3 19.22 -4.49 -44.16
N ASP A 4 19.23 -5.77 -43.79
CA ASP A 4 18.16 -6.40 -43.02
C ASP A 4 18.20 -5.81 -41.60
N THR A 5 17.41 -4.75 -41.37
CA THR A 5 17.24 -4.20 -40.04
C THR A 5 16.22 -5.07 -39.31
N ALA A 6 16.71 -6.03 -38.51
CA ALA A 6 15.86 -6.73 -37.57
C ALA A 6 15.02 -5.71 -36.77
N PRO A 7 13.74 -5.99 -36.51
CA PRO A 7 12.91 -5.09 -35.71
C PRO A 7 13.57 -4.91 -34.33
N PRO A 8 13.46 -3.70 -33.74
CA PRO A 8 14.04 -3.47 -32.42
C PRO A 8 13.52 -4.51 -31.45
N GLN A 9 14.44 -5.23 -30.81
CA GLN A 9 14.13 -6.21 -29.81
C GLN A 9 13.50 -5.46 -28.61
N THR A 10 12.18 -5.51 -28.49
CA THR A 10 11.47 -4.96 -27.33
C THR A 10 11.83 -5.80 -26.12
N SER A 11 12.73 -5.29 -25.27
CA SER A 11 13.04 -5.93 -23.99
C SER A 11 11.78 -5.89 -23.11
N VAL A 12 11.45 -7.01 -22.47
CA VAL A 12 10.39 -7.05 -21.46
C VAL A 12 10.88 -6.30 -20.23
N PRO A 13 10.15 -5.28 -19.74
CA PRO A 13 10.57 -4.55 -18.55
C PRO A 13 10.52 -5.48 -17.31
N VAL A 14 11.58 -5.42 -16.50
CA VAL A 14 11.70 -6.22 -15.27
C VAL A 14 11.60 -5.28 -14.07
N TYR A 15 10.69 -5.59 -13.14
CA TYR A 15 10.55 -4.90 -11.86
C TYR A 15 10.93 -5.86 -10.74
N LEU A 16 11.74 -5.38 -9.80
CA LEU A 16 12.15 -6.17 -8.64
C LEU A 16 11.21 -5.87 -7.47
N MET A 17 10.68 -6.94 -6.84
CA MET A 17 9.86 -6.79 -5.64
C MET A 17 10.74 -6.40 -4.45
N MET A 18 10.36 -5.32 -3.78
CA MET A 18 11.03 -4.86 -2.56
C MET A 18 10.58 -5.69 -1.35
N PRO A 19 11.38 -5.75 -0.29
CA PRO A 19 10.99 -6.38 0.97
C PRO A 19 9.69 -5.81 1.55
N LEU A 20 8.95 -6.62 2.33
CA LEU A 20 7.70 -6.21 2.97
C LEU A 20 7.91 -5.07 3.99
N ASP A 21 9.10 -5.00 4.59
CA ASP A 21 9.55 -4.00 5.55
C ASP A 21 10.38 -2.88 4.92
N THR A 22 10.21 -2.64 3.61
CA THR A 22 10.83 -1.52 2.89
C THR A 22 10.67 -0.19 3.63
N VAL A 23 9.48 0.03 4.22
CA VAL A 23 9.25 1.09 5.21
C VAL A 23 9.09 0.41 6.56
N ASN A 24 9.92 0.80 7.52
CA ASN A 24 9.93 0.25 8.87
C ASN A 24 8.60 0.54 9.59
N SER A 25 7.96 -0.49 10.14
CA SER A 25 6.64 -0.40 10.76
C SER A 25 6.62 0.37 12.09
N GLU A 26 7.76 0.53 12.75
CA GLU A 26 7.89 1.24 14.03
C GLU A 26 8.20 2.72 13.83
N THR A 27 9.08 3.03 12.85
CA THR A 27 9.58 4.40 12.65
C THR A 27 8.85 5.13 11.50
N GLY A 28 8.26 4.40 10.56
CA GLY A 28 7.70 4.96 9.32
C GLY A 28 8.76 5.46 8.33
N GLU A 29 10.02 5.17 8.60
CA GLU A 29 11.17 5.55 7.77
C GLU A 29 11.59 4.41 6.83
N LEU A 30 12.41 4.73 5.84
CA LEU A 30 12.96 3.75 4.91
C LEU A 30 13.96 2.84 5.64
N GLY A 31 13.92 1.51 5.38
CA GLY A 31 14.87 0.54 5.93
C GLY A 31 16.31 0.86 5.54
N GLU A 32 17.26 0.61 6.43
CA GLU A 32 18.67 0.96 6.25
C GLU A 32 19.33 0.27 5.05
N GLU A 33 18.90 -0.95 4.71
CA GLU A 33 19.40 -1.74 3.58
C GLU A 33 18.79 -1.31 2.24
N ILE A 34 17.67 -0.61 2.23
CA ILE A 34 16.92 -0.30 1.01
C ILE A 34 17.72 0.52 0.00
N PRO A 35 18.51 1.55 0.39
CA PRO A 35 19.37 2.26 -0.57
C PRO A 35 20.32 1.34 -1.33
N GLY A 36 20.89 0.33 -0.66
CA GLY A 36 21.75 -0.67 -1.29
C GLY A 36 21.02 -1.58 -2.28
N LEU A 37 19.79 -1.99 -1.93
CA LEU A 37 18.95 -2.79 -2.82
C LEU A 37 18.51 -2.01 -4.07
N LEU A 38 18.20 -0.72 -3.93
CA LEU A 38 17.87 0.14 -5.07
C LEU A 38 19.06 0.33 -6.00
N GLN A 39 20.25 0.54 -5.45
CA GLN A 39 21.48 0.63 -6.27
C GLN A 39 21.72 -0.69 -7.01
N GLY A 40 21.59 -1.84 -6.32
CA GLY A 40 21.72 -3.15 -6.95
C GLY A 40 20.71 -3.36 -8.08
N ALA A 41 19.46 -2.91 -7.91
CA ALA A 41 18.42 -2.98 -8.95
C ALA A 41 18.82 -2.16 -10.20
N ALA A 42 19.35 -0.96 -10.00
CA ALA A 42 19.84 -0.11 -11.08
C ALA A 42 21.07 -0.74 -11.79
N ASP A 43 22.01 -1.29 -11.03
CA ASP A 43 23.24 -1.89 -11.55
C ASP A 43 22.98 -3.13 -12.43
N VAL A 44 21.93 -3.91 -12.14
CA VAL A 44 21.52 -5.05 -12.98
C VAL A 44 20.60 -4.66 -14.14
N GLY A 45 20.28 -3.37 -14.30
CA GLY A 45 19.48 -2.86 -15.40
C GLY A 45 17.99 -3.16 -15.27
N ALA A 46 17.46 -3.24 -14.04
CA ALA A 46 16.02 -3.34 -13.82
C ALA A 46 15.31 -2.07 -14.31
N GLU A 47 14.13 -2.21 -14.87
CA GLU A 47 13.27 -1.08 -15.29
C GLU A 47 12.76 -0.29 -14.07
N GLY A 48 12.57 -0.99 -12.95
CA GLY A 48 12.08 -0.38 -11.73
C GLY A 48 11.90 -1.38 -10.60
N ILE A 49 11.16 -0.94 -9.61
CA ILE A 49 10.81 -1.73 -8.42
C ILE A 49 9.29 -1.83 -8.24
N MET A 50 8.86 -2.85 -7.53
CA MET A 50 7.51 -2.98 -7.00
C MET A 50 7.57 -2.93 -5.47
N VAL A 51 6.67 -2.17 -4.83
CA VAL A 51 6.63 -2.00 -3.37
C VAL A 51 5.20 -2.01 -2.88
N ASP A 52 4.96 -2.63 -1.73
CA ASP A 52 3.69 -2.55 -1.01
C ASP A 52 3.60 -1.24 -0.23
N VAL A 53 2.51 -0.49 -0.47
CA VAL A 53 2.17 0.70 0.32
C VAL A 53 1.14 0.29 1.36
N TRP A 54 1.62 0.03 2.57
CA TRP A 54 0.83 -0.54 3.65
C TRP A 54 -0.11 0.49 4.28
N TRP A 55 -1.41 0.20 4.22
CA TRP A 55 -2.43 1.05 4.84
C TRP A 55 -2.19 1.28 6.32
N GLY A 56 -1.87 0.21 7.07
CA GLY A 56 -1.62 0.26 8.50
C GLY A 56 -0.46 1.14 8.92
N LEU A 57 0.52 1.36 8.04
CA LEU A 57 1.64 2.27 8.30
C LEU A 57 1.31 3.72 7.93
N CYS A 58 0.45 3.91 6.95
CA CYS A 58 0.25 5.22 6.32
C CYS A 58 -0.93 6.01 6.88
N GLU A 59 -1.95 5.38 7.48
CA GLU A 59 -3.16 6.06 7.96
C GLU A 59 -3.38 5.77 9.46
N PRO A 60 -2.58 6.36 10.37
CA PRO A 60 -2.71 6.15 11.82
C PRO A 60 -4.05 6.65 12.39
N GLU A 61 -4.65 7.65 11.77
CA GLU A 61 -5.98 8.18 12.08
C GLU A 61 -6.77 8.41 10.79
N PRO A 62 -8.10 8.42 10.80
CA PRO A 62 -8.92 8.59 9.61
C PRO A 62 -8.54 9.84 8.79
N ASN A 63 -8.10 9.66 7.54
CA ASN A 63 -7.60 10.68 6.62
C ASN A 63 -6.34 11.46 7.10
N ALA A 64 -5.64 10.97 8.10
CA ALA A 64 -4.35 11.51 8.50
C ALA A 64 -3.24 10.62 7.93
N TYR A 65 -2.69 11.02 6.80
CA TYR A 65 -1.73 10.20 6.06
C TYR A 65 -0.29 10.60 6.35
N ASN A 66 0.55 9.59 6.57
CA ASN A 66 2.01 9.72 6.64
C ASN A 66 2.65 8.84 5.57
N PHE A 67 3.16 9.43 4.52
CA PHE A 67 3.84 8.75 3.42
C PHE A 67 5.35 8.99 3.42
N THR A 68 5.94 9.49 4.51
CA THR A 68 7.33 9.97 4.55
C THR A 68 8.33 8.95 4.02
N GLY A 69 8.30 7.71 4.50
CA GLY A 69 9.22 6.66 4.03
C GLY A 69 9.04 6.32 2.55
N TYR A 70 7.79 6.30 2.07
CA TYR A 70 7.51 6.06 0.65
C TYR A 70 7.94 7.22 -0.24
N LEU A 71 7.82 8.46 0.22
CA LEU A 71 8.30 9.62 -0.54
C LEU A 71 9.83 9.66 -0.63
N ASP A 72 10.55 9.26 0.42
CA ASP A 72 12.01 9.07 0.36
C ASP A 72 12.37 7.96 -0.64
N LEU A 73 11.67 6.82 -0.62
CA LEU A 73 11.84 5.76 -1.62
C LEU A 73 11.67 6.28 -3.05
N MET A 74 10.58 7.02 -3.32
CA MET A 74 10.30 7.59 -4.64
C MET A 74 11.40 8.53 -5.11
N GLN A 75 11.90 9.39 -4.21
CA GLN A 75 12.98 10.31 -4.53
C GLN A 75 14.29 9.59 -4.86
N ARG A 76 14.63 8.51 -4.14
CA ARG A 76 15.80 7.68 -4.43
C ARG A 76 15.68 6.96 -5.76
N CYS A 77 14.51 6.34 -6.02
CA CYS A 77 14.24 5.70 -7.32
C CYS A 77 14.39 6.68 -8.47
N LYS A 78 13.86 7.91 -8.32
CA LYS A 78 14.00 8.96 -9.33
C LYS A 78 15.47 9.31 -9.59
N THR A 79 16.32 9.34 -8.56
CA THR A 79 17.76 9.63 -8.70
C THR A 79 18.49 8.51 -9.46
N LEU A 80 18.03 7.27 -9.34
CA LEU A 80 18.59 6.08 -9.99
C LEU A 80 17.91 5.74 -11.34
N ASP A 81 16.99 6.58 -11.82
CA ASP A 81 16.16 6.36 -13.03
C ASP A 81 15.34 5.07 -12.96
N LEU A 82 14.95 4.65 -11.76
CA LEU A 82 14.09 3.50 -11.52
C LEU A 82 12.62 3.92 -11.49
N LYS A 83 11.78 3.22 -12.23
CA LYS A 83 10.31 3.34 -12.11
C LYS A 83 9.80 2.64 -10.86
N VAL A 84 8.64 3.08 -10.36
CA VAL A 84 8.02 2.49 -9.18
C VAL A 84 6.61 2.03 -9.49
N GLN A 85 6.34 0.76 -9.21
CA GLN A 85 5.00 0.20 -9.17
C GLN A 85 4.57 0.05 -7.71
N ALA A 86 3.65 0.93 -7.26
CA ALA A 86 3.14 0.91 -5.91
C ALA A 86 1.87 0.04 -5.82
N GLY A 87 1.92 -1.03 -5.05
CA GLY A 87 0.77 -1.84 -4.67
C GLY A 87 0.08 -1.23 -3.46
N MET A 88 -1.24 -0.96 -3.55
CA MET A 88 -2.00 -0.45 -2.40
C MET A 88 -2.46 -1.61 -1.52
N SER A 89 -1.79 -1.85 -0.40
CA SER A 89 -2.01 -3.01 0.45
C SER A 89 -2.93 -2.67 1.63
N PHE A 90 -4.24 -2.95 1.43
CA PHE A 90 -5.32 -2.68 2.40
C PHE A 90 -5.59 -3.89 3.32
N HIS A 91 -4.60 -4.71 3.58
CA HIS A 91 -4.68 -5.87 4.45
C HIS A 91 -3.55 -5.85 5.48
N ALA A 92 -3.69 -6.63 6.53
CA ALA A 92 -2.60 -6.90 7.46
C ALA A 92 -1.62 -7.93 6.86
N CYS A 93 -0.37 -7.88 7.28
CA CYS A 93 0.64 -8.86 6.93
C CYS A 93 1.33 -9.34 8.20
N GLY A 94 1.54 -10.65 8.33
CA GLY A 94 2.22 -11.23 9.49
C GLY A 94 1.30 -12.14 10.31
N GLY A 95 1.77 -12.51 11.52
CA GLY A 95 1.01 -13.42 12.41
C GLY A 95 1.11 -14.90 12.07
N ASN A 96 1.70 -15.27 10.94
CA ASN A 96 1.97 -16.67 10.58
C ASN A 96 3.28 -17.15 11.22
N VAL A 97 3.37 -18.47 11.48
CA VAL A 97 4.59 -19.08 12.00
C VAL A 97 5.74 -18.85 11.00
N GLY A 98 6.81 -18.17 11.48
CA GLY A 98 7.98 -17.84 10.66
C GLY A 98 7.88 -16.52 9.89
N ALA A 99 6.82 -15.74 10.07
CA ALA A 99 6.76 -14.39 9.53
C ALA A 99 7.79 -13.48 10.24
N SER A 100 8.68 -12.87 9.47
CA SER A 100 9.68 -11.91 9.99
C SER A 100 9.14 -10.47 10.05
N VAL A 101 8.02 -10.20 9.38
CA VAL A 101 7.41 -8.88 9.24
C VAL A 101 5.99 -8.94 9.76
N ASN A 102 5.58 -7.91 10.51
CA ASN A 102 4.22 -7.76 10.99
C ASN A 102 3.74 -6.33 10.70
N VAL A 103 2.74 -6.22 9.83
CA VAL A 103 2.08 -4.95 9.50
C VAL A 103 0.59 -5.10 9.83
N PRO A 104 0.12 -4.49 10.92
CA PRO A 104 -1.30 -4.56 11.28
C PRO A 104 -2.16 -3.66 10.38
N LEU A 105 -3.48 -3.86 10.41
CA LEU A 105 -4.41 -2.83 9.96
C LEU A 105 -4.33 -1.57 10.84
N PRO A 106 -4.75 -0.39 10.35
CA PRO A 106 -4.85 0.80 11.20
C PRO A 106 -5.69 0.51 12.45
N GLN A 107 -5.18 0.88 13.63
CA GLN A 107 -5.86 0.57 14.90
C GLN A 107 -7.27 1.15 14.98
N TRP A 108 -7.50 2.31 14.37
CA TRP A 108 -8.84 2.91 14.31
C TRP A 108 -9.84 2.08 13.49
N VAL A 109 -9.37 1.28 12.51
CA VAL A 109 -10.22 0.32 11.77
C VAL A 109 -10.55 -0.86 12.66
N VAL A 110 -9.54 -1.46 13.30
CA VAL A 110 -9.72 -2.62 14.19
C VAL A 110 -10.71 -2.28 15.31
N SER A 111 -10.66 -1.06 15.86
CA SER A 111 -11.57 -0.63 16.92
C SER A 111 -13.05 -0.55 16.53
N LEU A 112 -13.37 -0.61 15.23
CA LEU A 112 -14.76 -0.65 14.76
C LEU A 112 -15.41 -2.05 14.87
N GLU A 113 -14.63 -3.11 15.09
CA GLU A 113 -15.12 -4.50 15.08
C GLU A 113 -16.30 -4.71 16.04
N GLU A 114 -16.24 -4.14 17.25
CA GLU A 114 -17.32 -4.27 18.24
C GLU A 114 -18.66 -3.64 17.79
N SER A 115 -18.59 -2.57 16.98
CA SER A 115 -19.74 -1.80 16.53
C SER A 115 -20.23 -2.17 15.12
N VAL A 116 -19.42 -2.91 14.37
CA VAL A 116 -19.68 -3.30 12.97
C VAL A 116 -19.44 -4.80 12.81
N PRO A 117 -20.44 -5.66 13.05
CA PRO A 117 -20.27 -7.12 12.99
C PRO A 117 -19.79 -7.65 11.63
N GLU A 118 -20.10 -6.94 10.55
CA GLU A 118 -19.70 -7.29 9.18
C GLU A 118 -18.34 -6.70 8.76
N LEU A 119 -17.62 -6.06 9.68
CA LEU A 119 -16.36 -5.36 9.36
C LEU A 119 -15.33 -6.30 8.73
N PHE A 120 -15.16 -7.48 9.31
CA PHE A 120 -14.21 -8.48 8.86
C PHE A 120 -14.91 -9.66 8.19
N TYR A 121 -14.18 -10.30 7.28
CA TYR A 121 -14.67 -11.49 6.61
C TYR A 121 -14.94 -12.62 7.62
N ARG A 122 -16.09 -13.26 7.46
CA ARG A 122 -16.45 -14.50 8.16
C ARG A 122 -16.77 -15.59 7.15
N ASP A 123 -16.22 -16.77 7.38
CA ASP A 123 -16.54 -17.93 6.56
C ASP A 123 -17.91 -18.51 6.94
N GLN A 124 -18.33 -19.55 6.22
CA GLN A 124 -19.60 -20.24 6.48
C GLN A 124 -19.67 -20.96 7.85
N ARG A 125 -18.55 -21.14 8.54
CA ARG A 125 -18.46 -21.72 9.89
C ARG A 125 -18.51 -20.63 10.97
N GLY A 126 -18.42 -19.36 10.58
CA GLY A 126 -18.35 -18.23 11.48
C GLY A 126 -16.93 -17.84 11.88
N ASP A 127 -15.89 -18.53 11.36
CA ASP A 127 -14.50 -18.15 11.61
C ASP A 127 -14.20 -16.79 10.99
N CYS A 128 -13.62 -15.89 11.79
CA CYS A 128 -13.35 -14.50 11.41
C CYS A 128 -11.89 -14.33 10.99
N SER A 129 -11.67 -13.69 9.84
CA SER A 129 -10.35 -13.21 9.44
C SER A 129 -10.28 -11.69 9.62
N SER A 130 -9.48 -11.22 10.56
CA SER A 130 -9.21 -9.80 10.78
C SER A 130 -8.06 -9.27 9.93
N GLU A 131 -7.63 -10.02 8.93
CA GLU A 131 -6.55 -9.62 8.04
C GLU A 131 -6.98 -8.50 7.08
N TYR A 132 -8.25 -8.49 6.68
CA TYR A 132 -8.79 -7.51 5.74
C TYR A 132 -10.27 -7.19 6.00
N VAL A 133 -10.67 -6.00 5.55
CA VAL A 133 -12.05 -5.56 5.62
C VAL A 133 -12.92 -6.36 4.65
N SER A 134 -14.08 -6.82 5.14
CA SER A 134 -15.05 -7.56 4.33
C SER A 134 -15.58 -6.72 3.16
N LEU A 135 -15.82 -7.37 2.01
CA LEU A 135 -16.50 -6.75 0.87
C LEU A 135 -17.91 -6.26 1.21
N SER A 136 -18.54 -6.77 2.27
CA SER A 136 -19.81 -6.25 2.78
C SER A 136 -19.74 -4.77 3.13
N CYS A 137 -18.55 -4.26 3.50
CA CYS A 137 -18.32 -2.85 3.84
C CYS A 137 -18.18 -1.93 2.62
N ASP A 138 -18.18 -2.45 1.39
CA ASP A 138 -18.06 -1.64 0.18
C ASP A 138 -19.25 -0.69 -0.01
N THR A 139 -20.41 -1.06 0.53
CA THR A 139 -21.64 -0.27 0.46
C THR A 139 -22.12 0.22 1.82
N LEU A 140 -21.47 -0.19 2.91
CA LEU A 140 -21.85 0.22 4.27
C LEU A 140 -21.06 1.46 4.70
N SER A 141 -21.75 2.54 5.06
CA SER A 141 -21.14 3.79 5.56
C SER A 141 -20.84 3.65 7.06
N VAL A 142 -19.75 2.97 7.37
CA VAL A 142 -19.35 2.64 8.76
C VAL A 142 -18.06 3.33 9.20
N PHE A 143 -17.17 3.69 8.25
CA PHE A 143 -15.87 4.29 8.55
C PHE A 143 -15.98 5.79 8.87
N PRO A 144 -15.22 6.29 9.86
CA PRO A 144 -15.21 7.71 10.18
C PRO A 144 -14.79 8.56 8.98
N LYS A 145 -15.43 9.72 8.84
CA LYS A 145 -15.07 10.73 7.86
C LYS A 145 -13.98 11.64 8.47
N GLY A 146 -12.75 11.41 8.10
CA GLY A 146 -11.63 12.25 8.51
C GLY A 146 -11.61 13.61 7.83
N ARG A 147 -10.62 14.45 8.16
CA ARG A 147 -10.42 15.77 7.53
C ARG A 147 -10.19 15.61 6.02
N GLY A 148 -10.90 16.42 5.23
CA GLY A 148 -10.69 16.46 3.77
C GLY A 148 -11.30 15.29 2.98
N SER A 149 -12.00 14.35 3.63
CA SER A 149 -12.72 13.29 2.92
C SER A 149 -13.74 13.88 1.93
N LYS A 150 -13.71 13.40 0.70
CA LYS A 150 -14.64 13.78 -0.38
C LYS A 150 -15.90 12.92 -0.42
N SER A 151 -16.11 12.01 0.55
CA SER A 151 -17.31 11.22 0.64
C SER A 151 -18.56 12.10 0.67
N LYS A 152 -19.56 11.74 -0.12
CA LYS A 152 -20.84 12.45 -0.23
C LYS A 152 -21.86 12.02 0.82
N GLU A 153 -21.55 11.01 1.63
CA GLU A 153 -22.43 10.48 2.65
C GLU A 153 -22.79 11.54 3.70
N LYS A 154 -24.11 11.69 3.97
CA LYS A 154 -24.64 12.75 4.85
C LYS A 154 -24.45 12.46 6.34
N ASN A 155 -24.23 11.19 6.71
CA ASN A 155 -24.14 10.74 8.11
C ASN A 155 -22.76 10.96 8.74
N GLY A 156 -21.82 11.63 8.05
CA GLY A 156 -20.46 11.83 8.55
C GLY A 156 -19.58 10.58 8.50
N LYS A 157 -20.02 9.56 7.76
CA LYS A 157 -19.29 8.31 7.56
C LYS A 157 -18.96 8.10 6.08
N ARG A 158 -18.10 7.13 5.78
CA ARG A 158 -17.72 6.72 4.43
C ARG A 158 -17.78 5.19 4.32
N THR A 159 -17.89 4.68 3.12
CA THR A 159 -17.78 3.25 2.80
C THR A 159 -16.32 2.84 2.70
N ALA A 160 -16.04 1.53 2.61
CA ALA A 160 -14.68 1.03 2.32
C ALA A 160 -14.17 1.57 0.97
N ILE A 161 -15.00 1.61 -0.06
CA ILE A 161 -14.65 2.16 -1.38
C ILE A 161 -14.27 3.64 -1.30
N ASP A 162 -14.99 4.45 -0.51
CA ASP A 162 -14.63 5.86 -0.32
C ASP A 162 -13.29 6.01 0.39
N MET A 163 -13.05 5.19 1.41
CA MET A 163 -11.81 5.18 2.18
C MET A 163 -10.61 4.81 1.29
N TYR A 164 -10.69 3.73 0.51
CA TYR A 164 -9.64 3.34 -0.44
C TYR A 164 -9.38 4.42 -1.49
N ARG A 165 -10.44 5.06 -1.99
CA ARG A 165 -10.32 6.17 -2.94
C ARG A 165 -9.62 7.37 -2.32
N ASP A 166 -9.96 7.73 -1.09
CA ASP A 166 -9.34 8.84 -0.36
C ASP A 166 -7.85 8.58 -0.17
N PHE A 167 -7.47 7.36 0.28
CA PHE A 167 -6.08 6.94 0.46
C PHE A 167 -5.28 7.01 -0.84
N MET A 168 -5.75 6.35 -1.91
CA MET A 168 -5.07 6.35 -3.21
C MET A 168 -4.93 7.76 -3.79
N THR A 169 -5.94 8.60 -3.58
CA THR A 169 -5.91 10.00 -4.02
C THR A 169 -4.85 10.79 -3.25
N ALA A 170 -4.80 10.63 -1.93
CA ALA A 170 -3.81 11.29 -1.09
C ALA A 170 -2.38 10.87 -1.44
N PHE A 171 -2.14 9.56 -1.62
CA PHE A 171 -0.84 9.03 -2.03
C PHE A 171 -0.40 9.60 -3.39
N ARG A 172 -1.26 9.50 -4.41
CA ARG A 172 -0.98 10.09 -5.74
C ARG A 172 -0.64 11.58 -5.65
N ASP A 173 -1.36 12.33 -4.82
CA ASP A 173 -1.16 13.79 -4.71
C ASP A 173 0.11 14.12 -3.93
N ALA A 174 0.54 13.28 -3.01
CA ALA A 174 1.82 13.39 -2.30
C ALA A 174 3.03 13.05 -3.19
N CYS A 175 2.87 12.19 -4.22
CA CYS A 175 3.94 11.79 -5.14
C CYS A 175 4.14 12.77 -6.34
N LYS A 176 3.41 13.87 -6.43
CA LYS A 176 3.55 14.89 -7.51
C LYS A 176 4.69 15.84 -7.23
#